data_056de975594cfb1a2e9c7d450b0f7a66
#
_entry.id   056de975594cfb1a2e9c7d450b0f7a66
#
_cell.length_a   1.000
_cell.length_b   1.000
_cell.length_c   1.000
_cell.angle_alpha   90.00
_cell.angle_beta   90.00
_cell.angle_gamma   90.00
#
_symmetry.space_group_name_H-M   'P 1'
#
loop_
_entity.id
_entity.type
_entity.pdbx_description
1 polymer ?
#
loop_
_entity_poly.entity_id
_entity_poly.type
_entity_poly.pdbx_seq_one_letter_code
_entity_poly.pdbx_strand_id
1 'polypeptide(L)'
;MLKDVLKNLKQHCMSGISYMIPVIVIGGFCTALARLAGNVDTAGTIGYAFLQAGNAAFALMMSVLCAGIAYSICGKPGIAPGVVAGYLSTQVKASFLGALICGILIGIMILWMQEHFPDSKALKSMYPIVIYPVISGIIATLLIMFVFGPPLAALTQAAIDFFMNMNTGSKFLLGFILGCMTGFDMGGPVNKICFSVVSAFAASGIWGPAAGKNAAAMAPPMGMAISALVLTPKNIQNKKEKMQKLRSQCHCVR
;
A
#
# COMPACT_ATOMS: atom_id res chain seq x y z
N MET A 1 5.14 -22.23 -13.84
CA MET A 1 4.13 -21.24 -13.47
C MET A 1 3.93 -21.11 -11.96
N LEU A 2 3.31 -22.07 -11.21
CA LEU A 2 3.12 -21.94 -9.76
C LEU A 2 4.46 -21.73 -9.00
N LYS A 3 5.51 -22.45 -9.38
CA LYS A 3 6.86 -22.27 -8.81
C LYS A 3 7.43 -20.88 -9.07
N ASP A 4 7.15 -20.27 -10.21
CA ASP A 4 7.63 -18.92 -10.55
C ASP A 4 6.87 -17.84 -9.78
N VAL A 5 5.55 -18.00 -9.59
CA VAL A 5 4.74 -17.13 -8.74
C VAL A 5 5.23 -17.18 -7.30
N LEU A 6 5.47 -18.38 -6.76
CA LEU A 6 5.98 -18.55 -5.40
C LEU A 6 7.39 -17.98 -5.22
N LYS A 7 8.27 -18.15 -6.22
CA LYS A 7 9.62 -17.58 -6.20
C LYS A 7 9.60 -16.05 -6.20
N ASN A 8 8.63 -15.46 -6.89
CA ASN A 8 8.48 -14.00 -7.00
C ASN A 8 7.40 -13.42 -6.08
N LEU A 9 6.89 -14.21 -5.12
CA LEU A 9 5.77 -13.82 -4.24
C LEU A 9 6.03 -12.48 -3.53
N LYS A 10 7.24 -12.29 -3.01
CA LYS A 10 7.66 -11.03 -2.38
C LYS A 10 7.49 -9.85 -3.35
N GLN A 11 7.88 -10.02 -4.62
CA GLN A 11 7.78 -8.96 -5.63
C GLN A 11 6.32 -8.64 -5.95
N HIS A 12 5.44 -9.65 -6.07
CA HIS A 12 4.02 -9.44 -6.32
C HIS A 12 3.33 -8.73 -5.15
N CYS A 13 3.62 -9.11 -3.90
CA CYS A 13 3.13 -8.41 -2.72
C CYS A 13 3.61 -6.96 -2.67
N MET A 14 4.91 -6.71 -2.95
CA MET A 14 5.46 -5.36 -2.98
C MET A 14 4.85 -4.50 -4.10
N SER A 15 4.51 -5.10 -5.24
CA SER A 15 3.78 -4.41 -6.31
C SER A 15 2.40 -3.94 -5.85
N GLY A 16 1.62 -4.82 -5.20
CA GLY A 16 0.32 -4.46 -4.64
C GLY A 16 0.40 -3.32 -3.62
N ILE A 17 1.38 -3.38 -2.71
CA ILE A 17 1.64 -2.30 -1.74
C ILE A 17 1.99 -1.00 -2.47
N SER A 18 2.77 -1.05 -3.53
CA SER A 18 3.13 0.14 -4.31
C SER A 18 1.92 0.81 -4.96
N TYR A 19 0.91 0.05 -5.39
CA TYR A 19 -0.36 0.60 -5.87
C TYR A 19 -1.23 1.16 -4.74
N MET A 20 -1.14 0.60 -3.54
CA MET A 20 -1.89 1.07 -2.37
C MET A 20 -1.37 2.41 -1.83
N ILE A 21 -0.06 2.69 -1.93
CA ILE A 21 0.57 3.90 -1.38
C ILE A 21 -0.11 5.19 -1.86
N PRO A 22 -0.34 5.44 -3.16
CA PRO A 22 -1.00 6.65 -3.63
C PRO A 22 -2.40 6.84 -3.02
N VAL A 23 -3.15 5.76 -2.83
CA VAL A 23 -4.49 5.80 -2.23
C VAL A 23 -4.44 6.24 -0.77
N ILE A 24 -3.46 5.72 0.00
CA ILE A 24 -3.22 6.16 1.39
C ILE A 24 -2.83 7.64 1.43
N VAL A 25 -1.99 8.09 0.50
CA VAL A 25 -1.56 9.49 0.43
C VAL A 25 -2.75 10.41 0.14
N ILE A 26 -3.62 10.05 -0.82
CA ILE A 26 -4.86 10.79 -1.09
C ILE A 26 -5.73 10.84 0.18
N GLY A 27 -5.94 9.70 0.84
CA GLY A 27 -6.73 9.61 2.07
C GLY A 27 -6.19 10.52 3.18
N GLY A 28 -4.89 10.45 3.43
CA GLY A 28 -4.23 11.28 4.44
C GLY A 28 -4.25 12.76 4.12
N PHE A 29 -3.99 13.13 2.86
CA PHE A 29 -3.97 14.53 2.44
C PHE A 29 -5.37 15.15 2.48
N CYS A 30 -6.38 14.45 1.98
CA CYS A 30 -7.77 14.91 2.02
C CYS A 30 -8.28 15.06 3.47
N THR A 31 -7.99 14.10 4.35
CA THR A 31 -8.35 14.23 5.78
C THR A 31 -7.63 15.37 6.49
N ALA A 32 -6.38 15.65 6.13
CA ALA A 32 -5.65 16.80 6.66
C ALA A 32 -6.28 18.12 6.20
N LEU A 33 -6.58 18.26 4.91
CA LEU A 33 -7.27 19.43 4.35
C LEU A 33 -8.66 19.62 4.95
N ALA A 34 -9.40 18.54 5.18
CA ALA A 34 -10.72 18.59 5.82
C ALA A 34 -10.64 19.27 7.19
N ARG A 35 -9.64 18.88 8.00
CA ARG A 35 -9.43 19.48 9.35
C ARG A 35 -9.00 20.95 9.28
N LEU A 36 -8.22 21.33 8.28
CA LEU A 36 -7.81 22.74 8.08
C LEU A 36 -8.98 23.60 7.61
N ALA A 37 -9.85 23.07 6.73
CA ALA A 37 -11.02 23.77 6.23
C ALA A 37 -12.13 23.95 7.30
N GLY A 38 -12.13 23.11 8.35
CA GLY A 38 -13.16 23.13 9.39
C GLY A 38 -14.52 22.66 8.90
N ASN A 39 -15.54 22.71 9.76
CA ASN A 39 -16.93 22.35 9.46
C ASN A 39 -17.08 20.97 8.79
N VAL A 40 -16.35 19.98 9.29
CA VAL A 40 -16.29 18.63 8.73
C VAL A 40 -17.58 17.84 8.90
N ASP A 41 -18.44 18.24 9.84
CA ASP A 41 -19.69 17.55 10.18
C ASP A 41 -20.90 18.10 9.39
N THR A 42 -20.75 19.23 8.68
CA THR A 42 -21.84 19.88 7.96
C THR A 42 -21.80 19.51 6.48
N ALA A 43 -22.80 18.76 6.02
CA ALA A 43 -22.95 18.42 4.60
C ALA A 43 -23.00 19.68 3.71
N GLY A 44 -22.33 19.63 2.56
CA GLY A 44 -22.24 20.76 1.62
C GLY A 44 -21.07 21.71 1.88
N THR A 45 -20.27 21.52 2.94
CA THR A 45 -19.05 22.28 3.18
C THR A 45 -17.84 21.66 2.48
N ILE A 46 -16.84 22.48 2.20
CA ILE A 46 -15.56 22.02 1.60
C ILE A 46 -14.84 21.02 2.55
N GLY A 47 -14.87 21.30 3.87
CA GLY A 47 -14.30 20.38 4.87
C GLY A 47 -14.95 19.00 4.85
N TYR A 48 -16.30 18.96 4.77
CA TYR A 48 -17.04 17.70 4.63
C TYR A 48 -16.69 16.95 3.35
N ALA A 49 -16.59 17.65 2.21
CA ALA A 49 -16.23 17.02 0.93
C ALA A 49 -14.84 16.38 0.98
N PHE A 50 -13.85 17.09 1.54
CA PHE A 50 -12.51 16.52 1.73
C PHE A 50 -12.50 15.34 2.71
N LEU A 51 -13.28 15.38 3.78
CA LEU A 51 -13.39 14.27 4.71
C LEU A 51 -13.96 13.02 4.02
N GLN A 52 -15.03 13.19 3.23
CA GLN A 52 -15.62 12.08 2.46
C GLN A 52 -14.64 11.49 1.44
N ALA A 53 -13.90 12.32 0.72
CA ALA A 53 -12.85 11.86 -0.20
C ALA A 53 -11.76 11.06 0.52
N GLY A 54 -11.33 11.53 1.69
CA GLY A 54 -10.35 10.83 2.53
C GLY A 54 -10.86 9.47 3.01
N ASN A 55 -12.08 9.42 3.52
CA ASN A 55 -12.72 8.19 3.99
C ASN A 55 -12.91 7.18 2.85
N ALA A 56 -13.34 7.64 1.67
CA ALA A 56 -13.47 6.80 0.48
C ALA A 56 -12.11 6.19 0.06
N ALA A 57 -11.05 6.98 0.07
CA ALA A 57 -9.70 6.49 -0.23
C ALA A 57 -9.27 5.40 0.76
N PHE A 58 -9.47 5.59 2.07
CA PHE A 58 -9.14 4.57 3.07
C PHE A 58 -10.01 3.31 2.94
N ALA A 59 -11.29 3.44 2.59
CA ALA A 59 -12.17 2.30 2.35
C ALA A 59 -11.73 1.46 1.14
N LEU A 60 -11.17 2.08 0.11
CA LEU A 60 -10.70 1.41 -1.11
C LEU A 60 -9.27 0.85 -0.99
N MET A 61 -8.55 1.17 0.07
CA MET A 61 -7.14 0.81 0.24
C MET A 61 -6.87 -0.69 0.09
N MET A 62 -7.69 -1.53 0.70
CA MET A 62 -7.56 -3.00 0.62
C MET A 62 -7.96 -3.55 -0.75
N SER A 63 -8.94 -2.94 -1.39
CA SER A 63 -9.37 -3.26 -2.76
C SER A 63 -8.22 -3.04 -3.75
N VAL A 64 -7.53 -1.91 -3.63
CA VAL A 64 -6.39 -1.57 -4.50
C VAL A 64 -5.19 -2.47 -4.23
N LEU A 65 -4.92 -2.82 -2.97
CA LEU A 65 -3.88 -3.79 -2.61
C LEU A 65 -4.11 -5.14 -3.28
N CYS A 66 -5.30 -5.71 -3.10
CA CYS A 66 -5.68 -7.01 -3.64
C CYS A 66 -5.63 -7.02 -5.17
N ALA A 67 -6.21 -6.00 -5.81
CA ALA A 67 -6.19 -5.84 -7.27
C ALA A 67 -4.77 -5.66 -7.81
N GLY A 68 -3.91 -4.91 -7.12
CA GLY A 68 -2.51 -4.70 -7.48
C GLY A 68 -1.69 -5.99 -7.44
N ILE A 69 -1.91 -6.85 -6.43
CA ILE A 69 -1.27 -8.16 -6.35
C ILE A 69 -1.76 -9.07 -7.49
N ALA A 70 -3.08 -9.17 -7.68
CA ALA A 70 -3.66 -9.98 -8.74
C ALA A 70 -3.19 -9.51 -10.13
N TYR A 71 -3.15 -8.20 -10.37
CA TYR A 71 -2.61 -7.61 -11.59
C TYR A 71 -1.14 -7.95 -11.82
N SER A 72 -0.32 -7.90 -10.77
CA SER A 72 1.10 -8.24 -10.85
C SER A 72 1.34 -9.73 -11.23
N ILE A 73 0.39 -10.61 -10.93
CA ILE A 73 0.49 -12.04 -11.20
C ILE A 73 -0.10 -12.39 -12.58
N CYS A 74 -1.33 -11.99 -12.86
CA CYS A 74 -2.09 -12.43 -14.05
C CYS A 74 -2.45 -11.32 -15.04
N GLY A 75 -2.05 -10.07 -14.78
CA GLY A 75 -2.35 -8.92 -15.62
C GLY A 75 -3.78 -8.40 -15.45
N LYS A 76 -4.31 -7.77 -16.52
CA LYS A 76 -5.60 -7.05 -16.49
C LYS A 76 -6.80 -7.84 -15.96
N PRO A 77 -6.99 -9.13 -16.29
CA PRO A 77 -8.16 -9.89 -15.82
C PRO A 77 -8.27 -9.99 -14.29
N GLY A 78 -7.15 -9.83 -13.55
CA GLY A 78 -7.13 -9.90 -12.09
C GLY A 78 -7.65 -8.65 -11.38
N ILE A 79 -7.78 -7.51 -12.07
CA ILE A 79 -8.13 -6.24 -11.43
C ILE A 79 -9.54 -6.29 -10.84
N ALA A 80 -10.55 -6.63 -11.65
CA ALA A 80 -11.94 -6.59 -11.23
C ALA A 80 -12.24 -7.54 -10.05
N PRO A 81 -11.89 -8.83 -10.11
CA PRO A 81 -12.11 -9.74 -8.98
C PRO A 81 -11.26 -9.35 -7.77
N GLY A 82 -10.07 -8.77 -7.98
CA GLY A 82 -9.22 -8.26 -6.91
C GLY A 82 -9.85 -7.10 -6.14
N VAL A 83 -10.48 -6.15 -6.84
CA VAL A 83 -11.20 -5.04 -6.21
C VAL A 83 -12.34 -5.55 -5.33
N VAL A 84 -13.16 -6.48 -5.85
CA VAL A 84 -14.30 -7.05 -5.11
C VAL A 84 -13.84 -7.84 -3.90
N ALA A 85 -12.92 -8.77 -4.06
CA ALA A 85 -12.42 -9.59 -2.95
C ALA A 85 -11.67 -8.76 -1.89
N GLY A 86 -10.92 -7.74 -2.32
CA GLY A 86 -10.26 -6.80 -1.41
C GLY A 86 -11.25 -5.99 -0.58
N TYR A 87 -12.35 -5.54 -1.16
CA TYR A 87 -13.42 -4.88 -0.43
C TYR A 87 -14.06 -5.82 0.61
N LEU A 88 -14.38 -7.05 0.20
CA LEU A 88 -14.96 -8.04 1.08
C LEU A 88 -14.03 -8.43 2.23
N SER A 89 -12.72 -8.47 2.02
CA SER A 89 -11.74 -8.73 3.08
C SER A 89 -11.84 -7.70 4.23
N THR A 90 -12.18 -6.46 3.91
CA THR A 90 -12.44 -5.42 4.91
C THR A 90 -13.74 -5.68 5.67
N GLN A 91 -14.81 -6.08 4.97
CA GLN A 91 -16.12 -6.37 5.57
C GLN A 91 -16.05 -7.54 6.55
N VAL A 92 -15.31 -8.59 6.25
CA VAL A 92 -15.11 -9.74 7.16
C VAL A 92 -14.02 -9.50 8.21
N LYS A 93 -13.50 -8.27 8.35
CA LYS A 93 -12.43 -7.89 9.29
C LYS A 93 -11.11 -8.65 9.09
N ALA A 94 -10.93 -9.35 8.00
CA ALA A 94 -9.66 -9.98 7.61
C ALA A 94 -8.64 -8.95 7.11
N SER A 95 -9.11 -7.75 6.72
CA SER A 95 -8.34 -6.54 6.41
C SER A 95 -7.15 -6.81 5.49
N PHE A 96 -5.95 -6.38 5.88
CA PHE A 96 -4.73 -6.48 5.09
C PHE A 96 -4.36 -7.92 4.72
N LEU A 97 -4.43 -8.86 5.68
CA LEU A 97 -4.09 -10.26 5.44
C LEU A 97 -5.06 -10.91 4.46
N GLY A 98 -6.36 -10.60 4.59
CA GLY A 98 -7.39 -11.08 3.67
C GLY A 98 -7.16 -10.58 2.24
N ALA A 99 -6.89 -9.29 2.07
CA ALA A 99 -6.62 -8.70 0.76
C ALA A 99 -5.36 -9.29 0.10
N LEU A 100 -4.30 -9.54 0.89
CA LEU A 100 -3.06 -10.15 0.41
C LEU A 100 -3.29 -11.57 -0.10
N ILE A 101 -3.95 -12.41 0.70
CA ILE A 101 -4.22 -13.81 0.34
C ILE A 101 -5.16 -13.88 -0.86
N CYS A 102 -6.24 -13.10 -0.88
CA CYS A 102 -7.16 -13.05 -2.02
C CYS A 102 -6.49 -12.63 -3.31
N GLY A 103 -5.62 -11.62 -3.27
CA GLY A 103 -4.88 -11.16 -4.45
C GLY A 103 -3.99 -12.25 -5.06
N ILE A 104 -3.30 -13.01 -4.22
CA ILE A 104 -2.47 -14.14 -4.64
C ILE A 104 -3.35 -15.27 -5.22
N LEU A 105 -4.42 -15.64 -4.53
CA LEU A 105 -5.33 -16.70 -4.97
C LEU A 105 -5.97 -16.38 -6.32
N ILE A 106 -6.50 -15.17 -6.49
CA ILE A 106 -7.09 -14.70 -7.77
C ILE A 106 -6.05 -14.77 -8.88
N GLY A 107 -4.83 -14.28 -8.62
CA GLY A 107 -3.75 -14.32 -9.59
C GLY A 107 -3.42 -15.73 -10.05
N ILE A 108 -3.25 -16.66 -9.10
CA ILE A 108 -2.96 -18.09 -9.39
C ILE A 108 -4.11 -18.74 -10.13
N MET A 109 -5.35 -18.51 -9.71
CA MET A 109 -6.54 -19.08 -10.35
C MET A 109 -6.68 -18.64 -11.79
N ILE A 110 -6.51 -17.35 -12.08
CA ILE A 110 -6.60 -16.83 -13.44
C ILE A 110 -5.47 -17.40 -14.31
N LEU A 111 -4.25 -17.48 -13.80
CA LEU A 111 -3.15 -18.09 -14.54
C LEU A 111 -3.44 -19.57 -14.84
N TRP A 112 -3.97 -20.31 -13.86
CA TRP A 112 -4.37 -21.71 -14.06
C TRP A 112 -5.45 -21.85 -15.14
N MET A 113 -6.45 -20.97 -15.14
CA MET A 113 -7.49 -20.94 -16.17
C MET A 113 -6.92 -20.61 -17.55
N GLN A 114 -5.95 -19.70 -17.64
CA GLN A 114 -5.29 -19.35 -18.91
C GLN A 114 -4.53 -20.53 -19.53
N GLU A 115 -4.01 -21.46 -18.72
CA GLU A 115 -3.31 -22.66 -19.22
C GLU A 115 -4.26 -23.79 -19.62
N HIS A 116 -5.41 -23.92 -18.94
CA HIS A 116 -6.27 -25.11 -19.07
C HIS A 116 -7.51 -24.88 -19.93
N PHE A 117 -7.91 -23.64 -20.19
CA PHE A 117 -9.07 -23.41 -21.04
C PHE A 117 -8.74 -23.55 -22.52
N PRO A 118 -9.63 -24.22 -23.30
CA PRO A 118 -9.38 -24.49 -24.71
C PRO A 118 -9.36 -23.23 -25.56
N ASP A 119 -8.45 -23.16 -26.51
CA ASP A 119 -8.29 -22.06 -27.48
C ASP A 119 -9.45 -22.09 -28.52
N SER A 120 -10.65 -21.71 -28.09
CA SER A 120 -11.77 -21.50 -29.00
C SER A 120 -11.69 -20.08 -29.60
N LYS A 121 -11.58 -20.00 -30.94
CA LYS A 121 -11.50 -18.71 -31.66
C LYS A 121 -12.66 -17.76 -31.35
N ALA A 122 -13.87 -18.31 -31.13
CA ALA A 122 -15.08 -17.53 -30.83
C ALA A 122 -15.09 -16.95 -29.40
N LEU A 123 -14.49 -17.63 -28.43
CA LEU A 123 -14.50 -17.24 -27.02
C LEU A 123 -13.22 -16.56 -26.54
N LYS A 124 -12.17 -16.53 -27.37
CA LYS A 124 -10.84 -16.02 -27.01
C LYS A 124 -10.86 -14.58 -26.49
N SER A 125 -11.72 -13.73 -27.03
CA SER A 125 -11.89 -12.35 -26.57
C SER A 125 -12.72 -12.22 -25.28
N MET A 126 -13.63 -13.19 -25.03
CA MET A 126 -14.50 -13.17 -23.84
C MET A 126 -13.82 -13.73 -22.59
N TYR A 127 -12.85 -14.64 -22.73
CA TYR A 127 -12.16 -15.25 -21.60
C TYR A 127 -11.55 -14.20 -20.63
N PRO A 128 -10.69 -13.25 -21.08
CA PRO A 128 -10.05 -12.31 -20.17
C PRO A 128 -10.99 -11.21 -19.67
N ILE A 129 -12.09 -10.94 -20.38
CA ILE A 129 -12.99 -9.83 -20.06
C ILE A 129 -14.10 -10.28 -19.10
N VAL A 130 -14.64 -11.48 -19.28
CA VAL A 130 -15.82 -11.95 -18.53
C VAL A 130 -15.53 -13.23 -17.75
N ILE A 131 -15.07 -14.27 -18.43
CA ILE A 131 -15.04 -15.61 -17.84
C ILE A 131 -14.03 -15.70 -16.68
N TYR A 132 -12.80 -15.29 -16.90
CA TYR A 132 -11.77 -15.32 -15.85
C TYR A 132 -12.13 -14.45 -14.65
N PRO A 133 -12.52 -13.16 -14.82
CA PRO A 133 -12.90 -12.33 -13.69
C PRO A 133 -14.12 -12.82 -12.92
N VAL A 134 -15.15 -13.33 -13.60
CA VAL A 134 -16.38 -13.81 -12.95
C VAL A 134 -16.11 -15.07 -12.14
N ILE A 135 -15.48 -16.07 -12.74
CA ILE A 135 -15.22 -17.34 -12.04
C ILE A 135 -14.27 -17.10 -10.85
N SER A 136 -13.16 -16.40 -11.07
CA SER A 136 -12.20 -16.13 -10.00
C SER A 136 -12.78 -15.24 -8.91
N GLY A 137 -13.63 -14.28 -9.28
CA GLY A 137 -14.31 -13.40 -8.33
C GLY A 137 -15.30 -14.13 -7.44
N ILE A 138 -16.13 -15.01 -8.00
CA ILE A 138 -17.07 -15.84 -7.23
C ILE A 138 -16.31 -16.76 -6.27
N ILE A 139 -15.32 -17.49 -6.76
CA ILE A 139 -14.56 -18.43 -5.93
C ILE A 139 -13.80 -17.68 -4.83
N ALA A 140 -13.12 -16.56 -5.16
CA ALA A 140 -12.40 -15.76 -4.17
C ALA A 140 -13.35 -15.18 -3.10
N THR A 141 -14.57 -14.76 -3.50
CA THR A 141 -15.59 -14.28 -2.57
C THR A 141 -16.02 -15.39 -1.60
N LEU A 142 -16.32 -16.59 -2.10
CA LEU A 142 -16.71 -17.71 -1.25
C LEU A 142 -15.56 -18.10 -0.30
N LEU A 143 -14.34 -18.15 -0.80
CA LEU A 143 -13.18 -18.49 0.02
C LEU A 143 -12.92 -17.46 1.12
N ILE A 144 -13.02 -16.15 0.84
CA ILE A 144 -12.80 -15.13 1.87
C ILE A 144 -13.94 -15.09 2.88
N MET A 145 -15.17 -15.31 2.46
CA MET A 145 -16.32 -15.26 3.36
C MET A 145 -16.39 -16.46 4.31
N PHE A 146 -16.11 -17.67 3.83
CA PHE A 146 -16.37 -18.90 4.58
C PHE A 146 -15.11 -19.62 5.06
N VAL A 147 -13.99 -19.51 4.35
CA VAL A 147 -12.80 -20.31 4.65
C VAL A 147 -11.73 -19.45 5.32
N PHE A 148 -11.28 -18.39 4.66
CA PHE A 148 -10.15 -17.58 5.14
C PHE A 148 -10.57 -16.42 6.04
N GLY A 149 -11.78 -15.87 5.86
CA GLY A 149 -12.24 -14.70 6.61
C GLY A 149 -12.23 -14.92 8.14
N PRO A 150 -12.92 -15.94 8.66
CA PRO A 150 -12.98 -16.16 10.11
C PRO A 150 -11.61 -16.31 10.78
N PRO A 151 -10.68 -17.18 10.31
CA PRO A 151 -9.37 -17.31 10.97
C PRO A 151 -8.50 -16.06 10.81
N LEU A 152 -8.57 -15.38 9.65
CA LEU A 152 -7.80 -14.15 9.44
C LEU A 152 -8.36 -12.96 10.24
N ALA A 153 -9.68 -12.90 10.42
CA ALA A 153 -10.30 -11.91 11.30
C ALA A 153 -9.89 -12.12 12.75
N ALA A 154 -9.87 -13.37 13.22
CA ALA A 154 -9.41 -13.71 14.57
C ALA A 154 -7.93 -13.32 14.77
N LEU A 155 -7.06 -13.62 13.79
CA LEU A 155 -5.65 -13.24 13.84
C LEU A 155 -5.47 -11.71 13.84
N THR A 156 -6.23 -11.00 13.00
CA THR A 156 -6.23 -9.54 12.96
C THR A 156 -6.69 -8.96 14.30
N GLN A 157 -7.76 -9.50 14.88
CA GLN A 157 -8.27 -9.04 16.18
C GLN A 157 -7.26 -9.32 17.30
N ALA A 158 -6.63 -10.50 17.33
CA ALA A 158 -5.60 -10.82 18.32
C ALA A 158 -4.40 -9.84 18.22
N ALA A 159 -4.01 -9.45 17.01
CA ALA A 159 -2.98 -8.44 16.80
C ALA A 159 -3.43 -7.05 17.32
N ILE A 160 -4.68 -6.66 17.06
CA ILE A 160 -5.25 -5.41 17.58
C ILE A 160 -5.21 -5.42 19.12
N ASP A 161 -5.73 -6.47 19.74
CA ASP A 161 -5.79 -6.60 21.19
C ASP A 161 -4.40 -6.57 21.82
N PHE A 162 -3.42 -7.25 21.20
CA PHE A 162 -2.03 -7.21 21.64
C PHE A 162 -1.49 -5.76 21.66
N PHE A 163 -1.68 -4.99 20.57
CA PHE A 163 -1.18 -3.62 20.50
C PHE A 163 -1.95 -2.64 21.41
N MET A 164 -3.25 -2.83 21.57
CA MET A 164 -4.05 -1.99 22.46
C MET A 164 -3.66 -2.19 23.93
N ASN A 165 -3.32 -3.43 24.31
CA ASN A 165 -2.93 -3.80 25.66
C ASN A 165 -1.44 -3.58 25.98
N MET A 166 -0.63 -3.15 24.99
CA MET A 166 0.78 -2.81 25.23
C MET A 166 0.92 -1.66 26.24
N ASN A 167 1.83 -1.80 27.18
CA ASN A 167 2.18 -0.71 28.09
C ASN A 167 3.00 0.39 27.38
N THR A 168 3.17 1.53 28.04
CA THR A 168 3.87 2.70 27.46
C THR A 168 5.31 2.38 27.07
N GLY A 169 6.03 1.58 27.86
CA GLY A 169 7.41 1.18 27.56
C GLY A 169 7.51 0.32 26.29
N SER A 170 6.58 -0.63 26.12
CA SER A 170 6.53 -1.47 24.91
C SER A 170 6.14 -0.67 23.66
N LYS A 171 5.24 0.31 23.79
CA LYS A 171 4.90 1.24 22.68
C LYS A 171 6.09 2.10 22.29
N PHE A 172 6.88 2.56 23.26
CA PHE A 172 8.12 3.30 23.01
C PHE A 172 9.13 2.43 22.24
N LEU A 173 9.35 1.20 22.69
CA LEU A 173 10.27 0.27 22.03
C LEU A 173 9.83 -0.05 20.59
N LEU A 174 8.54 -0.26 20.36
CA LEU A 174 8.00 -0.45 19.01
C LEU A 174 8.26 0.78 18.13
N GLY A 175 7.96 1.98 18.62
CA GLY A 175 8.24 3.24 17.91
C GLY A 175 9.72 3.43 17.59
N PHE A 176 10.60 3.06 18.52
CA PHE A 176 12.05 3.10 18.33
C PHE A 176 12.50 2.13 17.22
N ILE A 177 12.03 0.88 17.24
CA ILE A 177 12.37 -0.11 16.20
C ILE A 177 11.90 0.35 14.81
N LEU A 178 10.63 0.80 14.69
CA LEU A 178 10.09 1.30 13.43
C LEU A 178 10.83 2.55 12.95
N GLY A 179 11.24 3.40 13.86
CA GLY A 179 12.05 4.59 13.59
C GLY A 179 13.43 4.22 13.05
N CYS A 180 14.12 3.29 13.69
CA CYS A 180 15.42 2.76 13.23
C CYS A 180 15.31 2.13 11.84
N MET A 181 14.28 1.30 11.58
CA MET A 181 14.04 0.70 10.25
C MET A 181 13.82 1.77 9.18
N THR A 182 13.13 2.87 9.52
CA THR A 182 12.85 3.97 8.60
C THR A 182 14.11 4.80 8.34
N GLY A 183 14.90 5.08 9.36
CA GLY A 183 16.12 5.89 9.26
C GLY A 183 17.30 5.15 8.62
N PHE A 184 17.39 3.82 8.81
CA PHE A 184 18.49 3.00 8.29
C PHE A 184 18.48 2.93 6.75
N ASP A 185 17.31 2.88 6.13
CA ASP A 185 17.19 2.66 4.69
C ASP A 185 16.03 3.48 4.11
N MET A 186 16.24 4.78 3.98
CA MET A 186 15.23 5.73 3.48
C MET A 186 14.86 5.42 2.02
N GLY A 187 13.66 4.83 1.83
CA GLY A 187 13.12 4.47 0.51
C GLY A 187 13.55 3.10 -0.01
N GLY A 188 14.43 2.37 0.68
CA GLY A 188 14.87 1.04 0.30
C GLY A 188 14.01 -0.10 0.86
N PRO A 189 14.49 -1.36 0.78
CA PRO A 189 13.71 -2.54 1.13
C PRO A 189 13.28 -2.59 2.61
N VAL A 190 14.13 -2.15 3.55
CA VAL A 190 13.82 -2.16 4.99
C VAL A 190 12.69 -1.18 5.31
N ASN A 191 12.75 0.03 4.76
CA ASN A 191 11.69 1.03 4.91
C ASN A 191 10.37 0.56 4.28
N LYS A 192 10.40 -0.14 3.13
CA LYS A 192 9.21 -0.71 2.49
C LYS A 192 8.56 -1.80 3.36
N ILE A 193 9.34 -2.66 4.01
CA ILE A 193 8.83 -3.64 4.97
C ILE A 193 8.19 -2.93 6.16
N CYS A 194 8.85 -1.94 6.75
CA CYS A 194 8.30 -1.12 7.83
C CYS A 194 6.97 -0.47 7.41
N PHE A 195 6.92 0.13 6.21
CA PHE A 195 5.71 0.73 5.66
C PHE A 195 4.58 -0.30 5.51
N SER A 196 4.88 -1.51 5.04
CA SER A 196 3.88 -2.58 4.88
C SER A 196 3.26 -2.98 6.22
N VAL A 197 4.09 -3.18 7.25
CA VAL A 197 3.65 -3.51 8.61
C VAL A 197 2.78 -2.40 9.18
N VAL A 198 3.23 -1.16 9.09
CA VAL A 198 2.49 0.00 9.59
C VAL A 198 1.17 0.19 8.86
N SER A 199 1.15 -0.05 7.54
CA SER A 199 -0.09 0.02 6.75
C SER A 199 -1.07 -1.09 7.12
N ALA A 200 -0.59 -2.29 7.47
CA ALA A 200 -1.42 -3.37 7.97
C ALA A 200 -2.11 -2.98 9.29
N PHE A 201 -1.39 -2.34 10.22
CA PHE A 201 -1.97 -1.84 11.46
C PHE A 201 -2.97 -0.71 11.22
N ALA A 202 -2.64 0.26 10.37
CA ALA A 202 -3.54 1.35 10.00
C ALA A 202 -4.84 0.82 9.38
N ALA A 203 -4.75 -0.19 8.51
CA ALA A 203 -5.90 -0.88 7.92
C ALA A 203 -6.79 -1.60 8.95
N SER A 204 -6.21 -1.99 10.07
CA SER A 204 -6.91 -2.60 11.21
C SER A 204 -7.38 -1.57 12.25
N GLY A 205 -7.26 -0.26 11.96
CA GLY A 205 -7.68 0.83 12.85
C GLY A 205 -6.65 1.22 13.90
N ILE A 206 -5.43 0.64 13.89
CA ILE A 206 -4.36 0.96 14.84
C ILE A 206 -3.41 2.00 14.22
N TRP A 207 -3.60 3.26 14.56
CA TRP A 207 -2.83 4.38 13.97
C TRP A 207 -1.54 4.73 14.72
N GLY A 208 -1.36 4.23 15.95
CA GLY A 208 -0.18 4.53 16.78
C GLY A 208 1.16 4.24 16.08
N PRO A 209 1.38 3.03 15.54
CA PRO A 209 2.60 2.71 14.78
C PRO A 209 2.83 3.59 13.56
N ALA A 210 1.74 3.97 12.86
CA ALA A 210 1.81 4.88 11.72
C ALA A 210 2.28 6.29 12.12
N ALA A 211 1.75 6.81 13.22
CA ALA A 211 2.16 8.11 13.77
C ALA A 211 3.64 8.10 14.16
N GLY A 212 4.09 7.07 14.89
CA GLY A 212 5.48 6.92 15.30
C GLY A 212 6.45 6.80 14.11
N LYS A 213 6.12 5.96 13.14
CA LYS A 213 6.92 5.81 11.90
C LYS A 213 7.00 7.11 11.10
N ASN A 214 5.88 7.83 10.96
CA ASN A 214 5.84 9.08 10.20
C ASN A 214 6.63 10.19 10.91
N ALA A 215 6.54 10.29 12.23
CA ALA A 215 7.36 11.20 13.01
C ALA A 215 8.86 10.90 12.83
N ALA A 216 9.25 9.63 12.90
CA ALA A 216 10.63 9.20 12.66
C ALA A 216 11.10 9.49 11.22
N ALA A 217 10.24 9.36 10.22
CA ALA A 217 10.57 9.64 8.83
C ALA A 217 10.82 11.13 8.54
N MET A 218 10.33 12.04 9.38
CA MET A 218 10.57 13.48 9.24
C MET A 218 11.94 13.90 9.81
N ALA A 219 12.51 13.15 10.75
CA ALA A 219 13.75 13.52 11.41
C ALA A 219 14.96 13.63 10.47
N PRO A 220 15.26 12.67 9.56
CA PRO A 220 16.40 12.76 8.65
C PRO A 220 16.33 13.94 7.67
N PRO A 221 15.21 14.24 6.97
CA PRO A 221 15.10 15.43 6.12
C PRO A 221 15.30 16.73 6.89
N MET A 222 14.75 16.82 8.10
CA MET A 222 14.95 17.99 8.96
C MET A 222 16.41 18.13 9.37
N GLY A 223 17.08 17.05 9.77
CA GLY A 223 18.49 17.03 10.08
C GLY A 223 19.37 17.48 8.90
N MET A 224 19.06 17.01 7.69
CA MET A 224 19.75 17.45 6.46
C MET A 224 19.51 18.93 6.15
N ALA A 225 18.28 19.42 6.34
CA ALA A 225 17.96 20.83 6.12
C ALA A 225 18.71 21.74 7.11
N ILE A 226 18.75 21.38 8.39
CA ILE A 226 19.51 22.10 9.43
C ILE A 226 21.01 22.06 9.12
N SER A 227 21.55 20.89 8.77
CA SER A 227 22.94 20.73 8.39
C SER A 227 23.32 21.61 7.18
N ALA A 228 22.46 21.66 6.16
CA ALA A 228 22.66 22.49 4.97
C ALA A 228 22.64 23.99 5.31
N LEU A 229 21.77 24.42 6.23
CA LEU A 229 21.66 25.80 6.65
C LEU A 229 22.84 26.25 7.56
N VAL A 230 23.24 25.38 8.49
CA VAL A 230 24.22 25.72 9.52
C VAL A 230 25.66 25.47 9.06
N LEU A 231 25.91 24.31 8.41
CA LEU A 231 27.28 23.86 8.13
C LEU A 231 27.80 24.22 6.72
N THR A 232 26.93 24.61 5.77
CA THR A 232 27.37 24.74 4.38
C THR A 232 26.86 25.97 3.61
N PRO A 233 26.90 27.18 4.16
CA PRO A 233 26.43 28.36 3.39
C PRO A 233 27.32 28.69 2.18
N LYS A 234 28.64 28.42 2.23
CA LYS A 234 29.58 28.75 1.14
C LYS A 234 29.93 27.62 0.16
N ASN A 235 29.88 26.38 0.58
CA ASN A 235 30.30 25.23 -0.26
C ASN A 235 29.27 24.80 -1.28
N ILE A 236 27.98 25.05 -1.08
CA ILE A 236 26.92 24.70 -2.02
C ILE A 236 26.94 25.65 -3.23
N GLN A 237 27.22 26.93 -3.03
CA GLN A 237 27.35 27.89 -4.13
C GLN A 237 28.53 27.51 -5.03
N ASN A 238 29.71 27.24 -4.46
CA ASN A 238 30.91 26.83 -5.21
C ASN A 238 30.71 25.50 -5.97
N LYS A 239 29.93 24.58 -5.42
CA LYS A 239 29.63 23.31 -6.11
C LYS A 239 28.60 23.46 -7.23
N LYS A 240 27.62 24.37 -7.08
CA LYS A 240 26.68 24.74 -8.16
C LYS A 240 27.39 25.46 -9.29
N GLU A 241 28.27 26.42 -9.00
CA GLU A 241 29.09 27.10 -10.03
C GLU A 241 30.02 26.13 -10.76
N LYS A 242 30.63 25.19 -10.05
CA LYS A 242 31.48 24.16 -10.66
C LYS A 242 30.71 23.20 -11.56
N MET A 243 29.50 22.80 -11.16
CA MET A 243 28.61 21.98 -12.02
C MET A 243 28.07 22.75 -13.21
N GLN A 244 27.81 24.05 -13.06
CA GLN A 244 27.34 24.90 -14.14
C GLN A 244 28.45 25.16 -15.18
N LYS A 245 29.70 25.35 -14.73
CA LYS A 245 30.89 25.42 -15.61
C LYS A 245 31.14 24.11 -16.36
N LEU A 246 30.99 22.94 -15.71
CA LEU A 246 31.11 21.65 -16.38
C LEU A 246 30.01 21.43 -17.42
N ARG A 247 28.78 21.85 -17.16
CA ARG A 247 27.68 21.77 -18.16
C ARG A 247 27.92 22.69 -19.37
N SER A 248 28.43 23.88 -19.15
CA SER A 248 28.74 24.80 -20.27
C SER A 248 29.89 24.27 -21.13
N GLN A 249 30.90 23.64 -20.55
CA GLN A 249 31.99 22.99 -21.29
C GLN A 249 31.53 21.78 -22.10
N CYS A 250 30.58 20.98 -21.61
CA CYS A 250 30.01 19.87 -22.39
C CYS A 250 29.11 20.33 -23.56
N HIS A 251 28.59 21.55 -23.51
CA HIS A 251 27.78 22.10 -24.63
C HIS A 251 28.61 22.71 -25.75
N CYS A 252 29.89 22.99 -25.52
CA CYS A 252 30.81 23.52 -26.58
C CYS A 252 31.52 22.43 -27.39
N VAL A 253 31.24 21.14 -27.15
CA VAL A 253 31.88 20.00 -27.83
C VAL A 253 30.87 19.26 -28.76
N ARG A 254 29.76 19.92 -29.15
CA ARG A 254 28.83 19.42 -30.16
C ARG A 254 28.81 20.36 -31.35
#